data_bfe2148b5283b92c3613e10baa28ddfe
#
_entry.id   bfe2148b5283b92c3613e10baa28ddfe
#
_cell.length_a   1.000
_cell.length_b   1.000
_cell.length_c   1.000
_cell.angle_alpha   90.00
_cell.angle_beta   90.00
_cell.angle_gamma   90.00
#
_symmetry.space_group_name_H-M   'P 1'
#
loop_
_entity.id
_entity.type
_entity.pdbx_description
1 polymer ?
#
loop_
_entity_poly.entity_id
_entity_poly.type
_entity_poly.pdbx_seq_one_letter_code
_entity_poly.pdbx_strand_id
1 'polypeptide(L)'
;FYDVMLNYSSSDYIKDAIENGFSLASLDINRIPYLDKISDGKIVLGLKTIKGLPRDFALWIIEERKQNGKYISIEDFLTRIPSKYQKVDILTPLIQIGLFDIFEPNRQKIIGNLSNLFTFVNELGSLFAESSYSWVEYEDYSQTERYSIEQDLLGVGLSTHPLHLAQKMTSRPYQPISELALNSKATVLVQLESVRIIRTKKGDQMAFLSVFDGVNKLDVTLFPETYFYHKDKLKEGGLFYLEGRTQERDGRLQLILSNIEEASTERFWILLENHNKDLEVSQILAKYPGHIPVVIRYQGSKETIVSQRYKVSKNEELSRELAPLVLKTVLR
;
A
#
# COMPACT_ATOMS: atom_id res chain seq x y z
N PHE A 1 -14.92 26.73 4.22
CA PHE A 1 -15.86 25.72 3.76
C PHE A 1 -15.40 24.33 4.20
N TYR A 2 -14.28 23.81 3.74
CA TYR A 2 -13.81 22.45 4.07
C TYR A 2 -13.60 22.21 5.57
N ASP A 3 -13.11 23.18 6.31
CA ASP A 3 -12.89 23.06 7.77
C ASP A 3 -14.17 22.73 8.56
N VAL A 4 -15.32 23.15 8.04
CA VAL A 4 -16.64 22.82 8.60
C VAL A 4 -17.14 21.47 8.06
N MET A 5 -17.03 21.24 6.75
CA MET A 5 -17.59 20.07 6.07
C MET A 5 -16.89 18.76 6.42
N LEU A 6 -15.57 18.77 6.67
CA LEU A 6 -14.80 17.60 7.13
C LEU A 6 -15.37 16.95 8.40
N ASN A 7 -16.07 17.72 9.23
CA ASN A 7 -16.66 17.22 10.47
C ASN A 7 -18.04 16.55 10.29
N TYR A 8 -18.68 16.66 9.10
CA TYR A 8 -20.00 16.11 8.82
C TYR A 8 -19.98 14.80 8.01
N SER A 9 -19.07 14.68 7.02
CA SER A 9 -18.92 13.46 6.21
C SER A 9 -17.49 13.40 5.69
N SER A 10 -16.60 12.85 6.48
CA SER A 10 -15.15 13.04 6.29
C SER A 10 -14.61 12.50 4.96
N SER A 11 -14.96 11.27 4.54
CA SER A 11 -14.28 10.63 3.40
C SER A 11 -14.52 11.30 2.05
N ASP A 12 -15.75 11.75 1.77
CA ASP A 12 -16.10 12.36 0.48
C ASP A 12 -15.54 13.78 0.39
N TYR A 13 -15.62 14.55 1.47
CA TYR A 13 -15.05 15.90 1.51
C TYR A 13 -13.53 15.92 1.55
N ILE A 14 -12.89 14.90 2.12
CA ILE A 14 -11.43 14.76 2.05
C ILE A 14 -11.00 14.51 0.61
N LYS A 15 -11.69 13.63 -0.14
CA LYS A 15 -11.41 13.39 -1.55
C LYS A 15 -11.60 14.65 -2.39
N ASP A 16 -12.73 15.32 -2.23
CA ASP A 16 -13.00 16.59 -2.93
C ASP A 16 -11.96 17.67 -2.60
N ALA A 17 -11.54 17.79 -1.34
CA ALA A 17 -10.49 18.73 -0.97
C ALA A 17 -9.13 18.38 -1.61
N ILE A 18 -8.77 17.10 -1.69
CA ILE A 18 -7.55 16.65 -2.36
C ILE A 18 -7.61 16.99 -3.86
N GLU A 19 -8.73 16.76 -4.53
CA GLU A 19 -8.96 17.14 -5.92
C GLU A 19 -8.84 18.66 -6.14
N ASN A 20 -9.17 19.47 -5.12
CA ASN A 20 -9.02 20.93 -5.11
C ASN A 20 -7.64 21.41 -4.60
N GLY A 21 -6.64 20.52 -4.54
CA GLY A 21 -5.24 20.88 -4.32
C GLY A 21 -4.76 20.86 -2.87
N PHE A 22 -5.59 20.40 -1.92
CA PHE A 22 -5.12 20.15 -0.56
C PHE A 22 -4.34 18.85 -0.48
N SER A 23 -3.28 18.81 0.32
CA SER A 23 -2.53 17.62 0.63
C SER A 23 -2.86 17.11 2.04
N LEU A 24 -2.67 15.81 2.26
CA LEU A 24 -2.79 15.21 3.60
C LEU A 24 -1.52 15.46 4.41
N ALA A 25 -1.67 15.78 5.69
CA ALA A 25 -0.56 15.83 6.62
C ALA A 25 -0.24 14.42 7.15
N SER A 26 1.04 14.15 7.43
CA SER A 26 1.45 12.96 8.17
C SER A 26 0.85 12.96 9.58
N LEU A 27 0.50 11.78 10.09
CA LEU A 27 0.01 11.63 11.44
C LEU A 27 1.17 11.66 12.45
N ASP A 28 0.88 12.18 13.63
CA ASP A 28 1.82 12.28 14.75
C ASP A 28 1.04 12.27 16.05
N ILE A 29 1.29 11.29 16.92
CA ILE A 29 0.61 11.12 18.22
C ILE A 29 0.70 12.39 19.07
N ASN A 30 1.75 13.17 18.88
CA ASN A 30 1.98 14.40 19.63
C ASN A 30 1.26 15.63 19.05
N ARG A 31 0.67 15.54 17.85
CA ARG A 31 0.05 16.67 17.14
C ARG A 31 -1.38 16.43 16.71
N ILE A 32 -1.77 15.15 16.52
CA ILE A 32 -3.11 14.78 16.02
C ILE A 32 -4.22 15.47 16.84
N PRO A 33 -5.16 16.20 16.21
CA PRO A 33 -6.32 16.76 16.88
C PRO A 33 -7.41 15.70 17.13
N TYR A 34 -8.49 16.08 17.83
CA TYR A 34 -9.67 15.22 17.93
C TYR A 34 -10.52 15.25 16.66
N LEU A 35 -10.77 16.45 16.11
CA LEU A 35 -11.51 16.65 14.87
C LEU A 35 -10.55 16.94 13.72
N ASP A 36 -10.97 16.58 12.52
CA ASP A 36 -10.25 16.96 11.30
C ASP A 36 -10.20 18.48 11.16
N LYS A 37 -9.11 18.99 10.63
CA LYS A 37 -8.94 20.43 10.38
C LYS A 37 -8.04 20.70 9.19
N ILE A 38 -8.11 21.90 8.66
CA ILE A 38 -7.16 22.38 7.66
C ILE A 38 -6.15 23.31 8.36
N SER A 39 -4.87 23.07 8.10
CA SER A 39 -3.77 23.91 8.57
C SER A 39 -2.70 23.99 7.49
N ASP A 40 -2.28 25.20 7.15
CA ASP A 40 -1.21 25.47 6.17
C ASP A 40 -1.42 24.77 4.82
N GLY A 41 -2.65 24.76 4.31
CA GLY A 41 -3.01 24.12 3.05
C GLY A 41 -3.02 22.58 3.11
N LYS A 42 -2.94 21.99 4.30
CA LYS A 42 -2.99 20.55 4.52
C LYS A 42 -4.21 20.14 5.32
N ILE A 43 -4.77 18.99 4.97
CA ILE A 43 -5.79 18.32 5.76
C ILE A 43 -5.07 17.55 6.86
N VAL A 44 -5.37 17.88 8.11
CA VAL A 44 -4.90 17.18 9.31
C VAL A 44 -6.06 16.33 9.83
N LEU A 45 -5.96 15.03 9.69
CA LEU A 45 -6.97 14.09 10.18
C LEU A 45 -6.95 14.04 11.70
N GLY A 46 -8.14 13.89 12.29
CA GLY A 46 -8.33 13.81 13.73
C GLY A 46 -8.55 12.37 14.22
N LEU A 47 -8.39 12.18 15.53
CA LEU A 47 -8.62 10.86 16.15
C LEU A 47 -10.07 10.36 15.98
N LYS A 48 -11.05 11.25 15.82
CA LYS A 48 -12.45 10.92 15.58
C LYS A 48 -12.64 10.14 14.26
N THR A 49 -11.81 10.37 13.27
CA THR A 49 -11.90 9.74 11.93
C THR A 49 -11.44 8.29 11.94
N ILE A 50 -10.66 7.87 12.95
CA ILE A 50 -10.12 6.51 13.05
C ILE A 50 -11.23 5.53 13.40
N LYS A 51 -11.53 4.59 12.51
CA LYS A 51 -12.55 3.57 12.73
C LYS A 51 -12.18 2.67 13.93
N GLY A 52 -13.14 2.44 14.80
CA GLY A 52 -12.98 1.55 15.94
C GLY A 52 -12.27 2.15 17.15
N LEU A 53 -11.77 3.39 17.07
CA LEU A 53 -11.13 4.03 18.22
C LEU A 53 -12.19 4.52 19.22
N PRO A 54 -12.16 4.07 20.50
CA PRO A 54 -13.08 4.54 21.52
C PRO A 54 -12.94 6.06 21.76
N ARG A 55 -14.07 6.76 21.76
CA ARG A 55 -14.07 8.23 21.92
C ARG A 55 -13.40 8.71 23.20
N ASP A 56 -13.62 8.03 24.30
CA ASP A 56 -13.04 8.37 25.61
C ASP A 56 -11.53 8.18 25.60
N PHE A 57 -11.03 7.17 24.88
CA PHE A 57 -9.59 6.99 24.71
C PHE A 57 -8.96 8.08 23.81
N ALA A 58 -9.62 8.41 22.70
CA ALA A 58 -9.17 9.50 21.83
C ALA A 58 -9.04 10.84 22.59
N LEU A 59 -10.03 11.17 23.40
CA LEU A 59 -10.00 12.39 24.23
C LEU A 59 -8.94 12.30 25.32
N TRP A 60 -8.76 11.13 25.93
CA TRP A 60 -7.72 10.90 26.92
C TRP A 60 -6.32 11.14 26.33
N ILE A 61 -6.01 10.62 25.14
CA ILE A 61 -4.72 10.83 24.46
C ILE A 61 -4.37 12.31 24.37
N ILE A 62 -5.35 13.14 24.02
CA ILE A 62 -5.16 14.59 23.86
C ILE A 62 -4.94 15.29 25.20
N GLU A 63 -5.76 14.93 26.18
CA GLU A 63 -5.68 15.58 27.51
C GLU A 63 -4.41 15.16 28.25
N GLU A 64 -4.03 13.88 28.18
CA GLU A 64 -2.79 13.37 28.77
C GLU A 64 -1.54 14.11 28.28
N ARG A 65 -1.38 14.24 26.94
CA ARG A 65 -0.22 14.96 26.40
C ARG A 65 -0.24 16.45 26.70
N LYS A 66 -1.43 17.04 26.90
CA LYS A 66 -1.59 18.46 27.27
C LYS A 66 -1.17 18.72 28.70
N GLN A 67 -1.51 17.78 29.61
CA GLN A 67 -1.21 17.90 31.05
C GLN A 67 0.23 17.48 31.36
N ASN A 68 0.69 16.35 30.80
CA ASN A 68 1.95 15.69 31.17
C ASN A 68 3.04 15.79 30.08
N GLY A 69 2.79 16.61 29.02
CA GLY A 69 3.74 16.83 27.95
C GLY A 69 3.71 15.77 26.86
N LYS A 70 4.51 16.00 25.83
CA LYS A 70 4.63 15.11 24.66
C LYS A 70 5.08 13.72 25.06
N TYR A 71 4.61 12.71 24.33
CA TYR A 71 5.16 11.37 24.37
C TYR A 71 6.54 11.37 23.74
N ILE A 72 7.50 10.70 24.37
CA ILE A 72 8.91 10.67 23.92
C ILE A 72 9.31 9.34 23.30
N SER A 73 8.55 8.27 23.55
CA SER A 73 8.74 6.94 22.97
C SER A 73 7.42 6.14 23.02
N ILE A 74 7.43 4.94 22.44
CA ILE A 74 6.31 4.00 22.52
C ILE A 74 6.12 3.52 23.94
N GLU A 75 7.20 3.19 24.64
CA GLU A 75 7.20 2.74 26.02
C GLU A 75 6.63 3.82 26.95
N ASP A 76 7.02 5.08 26.75
CA ASP A 76 6.47 6.19 27.50
C ASP A 76 4.95 6.34 27.30
N PHE A 77 4.48 6.24 26.04
CA PHE A 77 3.05 6.22 25.74
C PHE A 77 2.33 5.07 26.45
N LEU A 78 2.87 3.83 26.34
CA LEU A 78 2.27 2.64 26.93
C LEU A 78 2.27 2.68 28.46
N THR A 79 3.26 3.30 29.07
CA THR A 79 3.32 3.48 30.55
C THR A 79 2.22 4.41 31.04
N ARG A 80 1.87 5.43 30.25
CA ARG A 80 0.85 6.43 30.63
C ARG A 80 -0.57 5.97 30.38
N ILE A 81 -0.82 5.09 29.37
CA ILE A 81 -2.20 4.71 29.02
C ILE A 81 -2.87 3.91 30.14
N PRO A 82 -4.17 4.17 30.42
CA PRO A 82 -4.93 3.38 31.37
C PRO A 82 -4.97 1.90 30.99
N SER A 83 -4.86 1.00 31.96
CA SER A 83 -4.80 -0.47 31.75
C SER A 83 -5.97 -1.00 30.92
N LYS A 84 -7.15 -0.39 31.01
CA LYS A 84 -8.33 -0.77 30.20
C LYS A 84 -8.12 -0.63 28.68
N TYR A 85 -7.15 0.22 28.25
CA TYR A 85 -6.78 0.45 26.85
C TYR A 85 -5.46 -0.25 26.46
N GLN A 86 -4.75 -0.89 27.37
CA GLN A 86 -3.60 -1.72 27.07
C GLN A 86 -4.03 -3.05 26.42
N LYS A 87 -4.59 -2.95 25.21
CA LYS A 87 -5.09 -4.07 24.42
C LYS A 87 -4.58 -3.97 23.00
N VAL A 88 -4.15 -5.09 22.43
CA VAL A 88 -3.60 -5.17 21.08
C VAL A 88 -4.61 -4.64 20.05
N ASP A 89 -5.87 -5.06 20.15
CA ASP A 89 -6.95 -4.68 19.25
C ASP A 89 -7.27 -3.17 19.26
N ILE A 90 -7.09 -2.50 20.41
CA ILE A 90 -7.31 -1.05 20.54
C ILE A 90 -6.14 -0.25 19.97
N LEU A 91 -4.90 -0.71 20.15
CA LEU A 91 -3.72 0.04 19.72
C LEU A 91 -3.28 -0.25 18.30
N THR A 92 -3.56 -1.46 17.78
CA THR A 92 -3.20 -1.84 16.41
C THR A 92 -3.66 -0.84 15.36
N PRO A 93 -4.93 -0.36 15.33
CA PRO A 93 -5.35 0.64 14.36
C PRO A 93 -4.55 1.93 14.40
N LEU A 94 -4.17 2.42 15.59
CA LEU A 94 -3.37 3.64 15.77
C LEU A 94 -1.97 3.48 15.19
N ILE A 95 -1.37 2.30 15.38
CA ILE A 95 -0.04 1.97 14.86
C ILE A 95 -0.10 1.79 13.34
N GLN A 96 -1.10 1.07 12.85
CA GLN A 96 -1.30 0.78 11.43
C GLN A 96 -1.44 2.01 10.55
N ILE A 97 -2.05 3.08 11.06
CA ILE A 97 -2.16 4.35 10.32
C ILE A 97 -0.91 5.25 10.45
N GLY A 98 0.13 4.80 11.16
CA GLY A 98 1.40 5.51 11.28
C GLY A 98 1.45 6.60 12.35
N LEU A 99 0.57 6.55 13.36
CA LEU A 99 0.53 7.55 14.42
C LEU A 99 1.81 7.59 15.27
N PHE A 100 2.56 6.48 15.28
CA PHE A 100 3.81 6.28 16.03
C PHE A 100 5.06 6.24 15.14
N ASP A 101 4.93 6.52 13.83
CA ASP A 101 6.06 6.50 12.87
C ASP A 101 7.20 7.46 13.25
N ILE A 102 6.91 8.47 14.08
CA ILE A 102 7.91 9.40 14.64
C ILE A 102 8.89 8.70 15.62
N PHE A 103 8.52 7.58 16.21
CA PHE A 103 9.35 6.80 17.15
C PHE A 103 9.93 5.57 16.48
N GLU A 104 9.11 4.79 15.76
CA GLU A 104 9.48 3.58 15.04
C GLU A 104 8.67 3.51 13.73
N PRO A 105 9.30 3.66 12.57
CA PRO A 105 8.61 3.65 11.28
C PRO A 105 8.15 2.25 10.84
N ASN A 106 8.70 1.18 11.41
CA ASN A 106 8.26 -0.18 11.15
C ASN A 106 7.04 -0.52 12.02
N ARG A 107 5.85 -0.37 11.42
CA ARG A 107 4.56 -0.56 12.11
C ARG A 107 4.34 -2.00 12.57
N GLN A 108 4.76 -2.99 11.78
CA GLN A 108 4.68 -4.42 12.15
C GLN A 108 5.59 -4.76 13.33
N LYS A 109 6.75 -4.13 13.42
CA LYS A 109 7.65 -4.29 14.57
C LYS A 109 6.97 -3.86 15.88
N ILE A 110 6.29 -2.70 15.87
CA ILE A 110 5.54 -2.26 17.06
C ILE A 110 4.44 -3.26 17.41
N ILE A 111 3.61 -3.65 16.40
CA ILE A 111 2.45 -4.55 16.61
C ILE A 111 2.91 -5.91 17.16
N GLY A 112 3.94 -6.50 16.53
CA GLY A 112 4.45 -7.81 16.94
C GLY A 112 5.04 -7.84 18.35
N ASN A 113 5.48 -6.69 18.86
CA ASN A 113 6.03 -6.56 20.22
C ASN A 113 5.01 -6.10 21.27
N LEU A 114 3.78 -5.68 20.89
CA LEU A 114 2.83 -5.04 21.81
C LEU A 114 2.57 -5.83 23.09
N SER A 115 2.32 -7.13 22.99
CA SER A 115 2.02 -7.96 24.17
C SER A 115 3.18 -7.99 25.16
N ASN A 116 4.41 -8.09 24.66
CA ASN A 116 5.61 -8.10 25.49
C ASN A 116 5.90 -6.69 26.04
N LEU A 117 5.62 -5.64 25.26
CA LEU A 117 5.74 -4.26 25.71
C LEU A 117 4.76 -3.95 26.86
N PHE A 118 3.53 -4.47 26.83
CA PHE A 118 2.60 -4.32 27.97
C PHE A 118 3.16 -4.95 29.24
N THR A 119 3.73 -6.15 29.13
CA THR A 119 4.38 -6.81 30.29
C THR A 119 5.54 -5.95 30.78
N PHE A 120 6.43 -5.54 29.89
CA PHE A 120 7.60 -4.72 30.22
C PHE A 120 7.22 -3.42 30.94
N VAL A 121 6.28 -2.62 30.40
CA VAL A 121 5.90 -1.34 31.00
C VAL A 121 5.18 -1.51 32.36
N ASN A 122 4.45 -2.60 32.55
CA ASN A 122 3.77 -2.89 33.81
C ASN A 122 4.73 -3.41 34.89
N GLU A 123 5.89 -3.94 34.49
CA GLU A 123 6.95 -4.39 35.42
C GLU A 123 7.97 -3.29 35.73
N LEU A 124 7.93 -2.15 35.05
CA LEU A 124 8.80 -1.00 35.31
C LEU A 124 8.65 -0.56 36.79
N GLY A 125 9.79 -0.49 37.45
CA GLY A 125 9.82 -0.19 38.91
C GLY A 125 9.81 -1.41 39.84
N SER A 126 9.68 -2.64 39.32
CA SER A 126 9.89 -3.86 40.09
C SER A 126 11.41 -4.12 40.31
N LEU A 127 11.73 -4.94 41.29
CA LEU A 127 13.11 -5.35 41.58
C LEU A 127 13.78 -6.17 40.47
N PHE A 128 12.98 -6.68 39.51
CA PHE A 128 13.40 -7.51 38.38
C PHE A 128 13.21 -6.83 37.05
N ALA A 129 12.85 -5.52 37.02
CA ALA A 129 12.64 -4.79 35.79
C ALA A 129 13.94 -4.70 34.99
N GLU A 130 13.85 -5.05 33.71
CA GLU A 130 14.92 -4.78 32.76
C GLU A 130 15.04 -3.26 32.51
N SER A 131 16.25 -2.76 32.31
CA SER A 131 16.51 -1.33 32.09
C SER A 131 16.09 -0.85 30.70
N SER A 132 15.94 -1.76 29.73
CA SER A 132 15.53 -1.47 28.35
C SER A 132 14.79 -2.65 27.73
N TYR A 133 13.85 -2.34 26.84
CA TYR A 133 13.11 -3.36 26.11
C TYR A 133 13.96 -3.92 24.95
N SER A 134 13.96 -5.25 24.80
CA SER A 134 14.63 -5.92 23.66
C SER A 134 13.63 -6.16 22.53
N TRP A 135 13.76 -5.39 21.46
CA TRP A 135 12.86 -5.44 20.32
C TRP A 135 13.10 -6.68 19.44
N VAL A 136 12.02 -7.40 19.11
CA VAL A 136 12.03 -8.43 18.07
C VAL A 136 11.78 -7.73 16.72
N GLU A 137 12.58 -8.07 15.72
CA GLU A 137 12.44 -7.51 14.37
C GLU A 137 11.34 -8.23 13.58
N TYR A 138 10.57 -7.45 12.83
CA TYR A 138 9.52 -7.92 11.93
C TYR A 138 9.67 -7.25 10.57
N GLU A 139 9.28 -7.95 9.51
CA GLU A 139 9.13 -7.33 8.19
C GLU A 139 7.93 -6.37 8.24
N ASP A 140 8.11 -5.15 7.73
CA ASP A 140 7.05 -4.15 7.76
C ASP A 140 6.05 -4.34 6.62
N TYR A 141 4.90 -3.69 6.72
CA TYR A 141 3.94 -3.60 5.63
C TYR A 141 4.57 -3.02 4.36
N SER A 142 4.25 -3.60 3.21
CA SER A 142 4.53 -2.97 1.92
C SER A 142 3.75 -1.65 1.78
N GLN A 143 4.17 -0.79 0.85
CA GLN A 143 3.47 0.48 0.60
C GLN A 143 2.01 0.27 0.18
N THR A 144 1.74 -0.79 -0.55
CA THR A 144 0.38 -1.16 -0.99
C THR A 144 -0.49 -1.59 0.20
N GLU A 145 0.07 -2.41 1.10
CA GLU A 145 -0.63 -2.83 2.32
C GLU A 145 -0.90 -1.62 3.23
N ARG A 146 0.08 -0.74 3.43
CA ARG A 146 -0.11 0.50 4.20
C ARG A 146 -1.25 1.34 3.63
N TYR A 147 -1.26 1.57 2.32
CA TYR A 147 -2.31 2.32 1.66
C TYR A 147 -3.70 1.68 1.86
N SER A 148 -3.81 0.35 1.69
CA SER A 148 -5.08 -0.38 1.88
C SER A 148 -5.59 -0.27 3.32
N ILE A 149 -4.71 -0.47 4.30
CA ILE A 149 -5.05 -0.36 5.72
C ILE A 149 -5.50 1.08 6.07
N GLU A 150 -4.79 2.08 5.58
CA GLU A 150 -5.15 3.49 5.78
C GLU A 150 -6.51 3.81 5.16
N GLN A 151 -6.80 3.32 3.95
CA GLN A 151 -8.11 3.43 3.32
C GLN A 151 -9.21 2.79 4.18
N ASP A 152 -8.98 1.62 4.73
CA ASP A 152 -9.95 0.92 5.55
C ASP A 152 -10.22 1.63 6.88
N LEU A 153 -9.18 2.17 7.51
CA LEU A 153 -9.28 2.78 8.85
C LEU A 153 -9.64 4.26 8.83
N LEU A 154 -9.23 5.01 7.81
CA LEU A 154 -9.39 6.46 7.72
C LEU A 154 -10.34 6.89 6.59
N GLY A 155 -10.66 5.97 5.64
CA GLY A 155 -11.39 6.30 4.42
C GLY A 155 -10.51 6.96 3.33
N VAL A 156 -9.24 7.20 3.61
CA VAL A 156 -8.25 7.75 2.66
C VAL A 156 -6.87 7.14 2.91
N GLY A 157 -6.06 7.00 1.85
CA GLY A 157 -4.66 6.59 2.00
C GLY A 157 -3.76 7.79 2.25
N LEU A 158 -2.90 7.70 3.25
CA LEU A 158 -1.82 8.66 3.53
C LEU A 158 -0.55 8.30 2.76
N SER A 159 -0.33 7.01 2.59
CA SER A 159 0.76 6.45 1.79
C SER A 159 0.54 6.70 0.30
N THR A 160 1.61 6.57 -0.49
CA THR A 160 1.52 6.75 -1.95
C THR A 160 0.55 5.73 -2.55
N HIS A 161 -0.39 6.22 -3.38
CA HIS A 161 -1.34 5.36 -4.08
C HIS A 161 -0.61 4.27 -4.88
N PRO A 162 -1.03 2.99 -4.80
CA PRO A 162 -0.35 1.87 -5.46
C PRO A 162 -0.12 2.09 -6.96
N LEU A 163 -1.11 2.66 -7.66
CA LEU A 163 -0.98 2.98 -9.07
C LEU A 163 0.18 3.96 -9.35
N HIS A 164 0.32 5.01 -8.55
CA HIS A 164 1.44 5.96 -8.69
C HIS A 164 2.80 5.31 -8.40
N LEU A 165 2.84 4.35 -7.47
CA LEU A 165 4.05 3.55 -7.23
C LEU A 165 4.38 2.71 -8.46
N ALA A 166 3.39 2.00 -9.02
CA ALA A 166 3.58 1.19 -10.22
C ALA A 166 4.06 2.05 -11.40
N GLN A 167 3.47 3.23 -11.60
CA GLN A 167 3.86 4.20 -12.64
C GLN A 167 5.31 4.68 -12.48
N LYS A 168 5.76 4.95 -11.25
CA LYS A 168 7.14 5.36 -10.97
C LYS A 168 8.15 4.22 -11.12
N MET A 169 7.72 2.99 -10.84
CA MET A 169 8.62 1.82 -10.82
C MET A 169 8.73 1.11 -12.16
N THR A 170 7.77 1.34 -13.08
CA THR A 170 7.76 0.64 -14.37
C THR A 170 8.83 1.16 -15.32
N SER A 171 9.46 0.23 -16.04
CA SER A 171 10.23 0.52 -17.26
C SER A 171 9.44 0.15 -18.54
N ARG A 172 8.25 -0.43 -18.42
CA ARG A 172 7.41 -0.79 -19.55
C ARG A 172 6.68 0.45 -20.06
N PRO A 173 6.73 0.73 -21.37
CA PRO A 173 6.00 1.84 -21.94
C PRO A 173 4.48 1.68 -21.78
N TYR A 174 3.81 2.74 -21.44
CA TYR A 174 2.35 2.86 -21.41
C TYR A 174 1.93 4.29 -21.79
N GLN A 175 0.67 4.46 -22.13
CA GLN A 175 0.08 5.75 -22.51
C GLN A 175 -0.91 6.18 -21.43
N PRO A 176 -0.93 7.46 -21.02
CA PRO A 176 -2.03 8.03 -20.23
C PRO A 176 -3.36 7.93 -21.00
N ILE A 177 -4.46 7.76 -20.30
CA ILE A 177 -5.79 7.67 -20.93
C ILE A 177 -6.10 8.94 -21.74
N SER A 178 -5.64 10.11 -21.27
CA SER A 178 -5.83 11.40 -21.95
C SER A 178 -5.14 11.52 -23.33
N GLU A 179 -4.13 10.68 -23.58
CA GLU A 179 -3.34 10.70 -24.82
C GLU A 179 -3.74 9.59 -25.81
N LEU A 180 -4.79 8.83 -25.50
CA LEU A 180 -5.26 7.75 -26.35
C LEU A 180 -5.89 8.29 -27.65
N ALA A 181 -5.36 7.87 -28.78
CA ALA A 181 -5.94 8.18 -30.09
C ALA A 181 -7.02 7.14 -30.47
N LEU A 182 -8.04 7.58 -31.20
CA LEU A 182 -9.11 6.72 -31.70
C LEU A 182 -8.56 5.69 -32.70
N ASN A 183 -9.12 4.48 -32.71
CA ASN A 183 -8.78 3.38 -33.63
C ASN A 183 -7.29 2.98 -33.62
N SER A 184 -6.58 3.21 -32.53
CA SER A 184 -5.16 2.90 -32.37
C SER A 184 -4.92 1.72 -31.42
N LYS A 185 -3.73 1.10 -31.53
CA LYS A 185 -3.26 0.19 -30.49
C LYS A 185 -2.82 1.01 -29.28
N ALA A 186 -3.17 0.57 -28.10
CA ALA A 186 -2.81 1.23 -26.85
C ALA A 186 -2.39 0.22 -25.77
N THR A 187 -1.47 0.65 -24.92
CA THR A 187 -1.14 0.00 -23.64
C THR A 187 -1.32 1.04 -22.56
N VAL A 188 -2.16 0.75 -21.58
CA VAL A 188 -2.42 1.62 -20.43
C VAL A 188 -2.03 0.91 -19.13
N LEU A 189 -1.54 1.67 -18.15
CA LEU A 189 -1.28 1.20 -16.78
C LEU A 189 -2.34 1.79 -15.85
N VAL A 190 -3.20 0.94 -15.31
CA VAL A 190 -4.44 1.35 -14.66
C VAL A 190 -4.75 0.51 -13.43
N GLN A 191 -5.62 1.05 -12.57
CA GLN A 191 -6.30 0.32 -11.52
C GLN A 191 -7.69 -0.11 -12.01
N LEU A 192 -8.06 -1.36 -11.74
CA LEU A 192 -9.39 -1.90 -12.02
C LEU A 192 -10.37 -1.45 -10.92
N GLU A 193 -11.33 -0.60 -11.28
CA GLU A 193 -12.33 -0.09 -10.32
C GLU A 193 -13.53 -1.03 -10.18
N SER A 194 -14.03 -1.56 -11.32
CA SER A 194 -15.19 -2.45 -11.29
C SER A 194 -15.21 -3.41 -12.46
N VAL A 195 -15.87 -4.56 -12.26
CA VAL A 195 -16.09 -5.60 -13.27
C VAL A 195 -17.57 -5.89 -13.38
N ARG A 196 -18.15 -5.69 -14.56
CA ARG A 196 -19.52 -6.06 -14.87
C ARG A 196 -19.57 -7.19 -15.90
N ILE A 197 -19.95 -8.37 -15.49
CA ILE A 197 -20.09 -9.55 -16.35
C ILE A 197 -21.50 -9.60 -16.93
N ILE A 198 -21.62 -9.84 -18.23
CA ILE A 198 -22.89 -10.03 -18.93
C ILE A 198 -22.84 -11.30 -19.80
N ARG A 199 -24.00 -11.77 -20.22
CA ARG A 199 -24.13 -12.84 -21.21
C ARG A 199 -24.51 -12.24 -22.57
N THR A 200 -23.83 -12.72 -23.60
CA THR A 200 -24.18 -12.37 -24.99
C THR A 200 -25.48 -13.08 -25.40
N LYS A 201 -26.04 -12.70 -26.54
CA LYS A 201 -27.23 -13.37 -27.13
C LYS A 201 -26.98 -14.87 -27.42
N LYS A 202 -25.71 -15.28 -27.57
CA LYS A 202 -25.29 -16.69 -27.77
C LYS A 202 -25.08 -17.45 -26.46
N GLY A 203 -25.21 -16.78 -25.30
CA GLY A 203 -25.04 -17.38 -23.98
C GLY A 203 -23.61 -17.26 -23.40
N ASP A 204 -22.64 -16.81 -24.20
CA ASP A 204 -21.26 -16.66 -23.75
C ASP A 204 -21.12 -15.51 -22.77
N GLN A 205 -20.19 -15.61 -21.83
CA GLN A 205 -19.87 -14.54 -20.89
C GLN A 205 -18.87 -13.55 -21.51
N MET A 206 -19.11 -12.25 -21.27
CA MET A 206 -18.18 -11.17 -21.57
C MET A 206 -18.18 -10.17 -20.43
N ALA A 207 -17.19 -9.28 -20.37
CA ALA A 207 -17.08 -8.30 -19.29
C ALA A 207 -16.88 -6.87 -19.81
N PHE A 208 -17.42 -5.92 -19.04
CA PHE A 208 -17.09 -4.52 -19.10
C PHE A 208 -16.35 -4.14 -17.83
N LEU A 209 -15.21 -3.49 -17.97
CA LEU A 209 -14.43 -2.97 -16.86
C LEU A 209 -14.50 -1.45 -16.84
N SER A 210 -14.52 -0.86 -15.65
CA SER A 210 -14.14 0.53 -15.46
C SER A 210 -12.74 0.58 -14.87
N VAL A 211 -11.85 1.36 -15.47
CA VAL A 211 -10.45 1.46 -15.03
C VAL A 211 -10.05 2.93 -14.89
N PHE A 212 -9.02 3.17 -14.06
CA PHE A 212 -8.54 4.50 -13.69
C PHE A 212 -7.01 4.56 -13.79
N ASP A 213 -6.47 5.62 -14.42
CA ASP A 213 -5.02 5.82 -14.61
C ASP A 213 -4.37 6.79 -13.59
N GLY A 214 -5.15 7.20 -12.59
CA GLY A 214 -4.73 8.20 -11.60
C GLY A 214 -5.34 9.58 -11.85
N VAL A 215 -5.86 9.83 -13.05
CA VAL A 215 -6.48 11.10 -13.48
C VAL A 215 -7.80 10.86 -14.21
N ASN A 216 -7.82 9.94 -15.16
CA ASN A 216 -8.95 9.69 -16.04
C ASN A 216 -9.50 8.28 -15.90
N LYS A 217 -10.78 8.09 -16.23
CA LYS A 217 -11.45 6.79 -16.33
C LYS A 217 -11.60 6.35 -17.76
N LEU A 218 -11.55 5.03 -17.98
CA LEU A 218 -11.75 4.42 -19.28
C LEU A 218 -12.62 3.18 -19.16
N ASP A 219 -13.57 3.04 -20.08
CA ASP A 219 -14.33 1.81 -20.23
C ASP A 219 -13.54 0.81 -21.08
N VAL A 220 -13.50 -0.45 -20.63
CA VAL A 220 -12.78 -1.54 -21.29
C VAL A 220 -13.75 -2.68 -21.56
N THR A 221 -13.77 -3.17 -22.80
CA THR A 221 -14.61 -4.30 -23.21
C THR A 221 -13.77 -5.56 -23.41
N LEU A 222 -14.15 -6.63 -22.74
CA LEU A 222 -13.61 -8.00 -22.93
C LEU A 222 -14.65 -8.84 -23.63
N PHE A 223 -14.40 -9.16 -24.89
CA PHE A 223 -15.20 -10.15 -25.62
C PHE A 223 -15.03 -11.55 -25.05
N PRO A 224 -15.95 -12.50 -25.34
CA PRO A 224 -15.98 -13.81 -24.67
C PRO A 224 -14.66 -14.55 -24.66
N GLU A 225 -13.93 -14.58 -25.75
CA GLU A 225 -12.64 -15.25 -25.87
C GLU A 225 -11.62 -14.62 -24.88
N THR A 226 -11.43 -13.30 -24.92
CA THR A 226 -10.53 -12.57 -24.04
C THR A 226 -10.94 -12.73 -22.58
N TYR A 227 -12.24 -12.65 -22.29
CA TYR A 227 -12.76 -12.83 -20.94
C TYR A 227 -12.46 -14.22 -20.40
N PHE A 228 -12.67 -15.27 -21.19
CA PHE A 228 -12.40 -16.66 -20.79
C PHE A 228 -10.94 -16.87 -20.32
N TYR A 229 -9.99 -16.29 -21.05
CA TYR A 229 -8.55 -16.43 -20.72
C TYR A 229 -8.11 -15.60 -19.51
N HIS A 230 -8.81 -14.51 -19.19
CA HIS A 230 -8.33 -13.54 -18.20
C HIS A 230 -9.21 -13.38 -16.98
N LYS A 231 -10.39 -14.02 -16.92
CA LYS A 231 -11.38 -13.84 -15.85
C LYS A 231 -10.82 -14.02 -14.43
N ASP A 232 -9.91 -14.98 -14.25
CA ASP A 232 -9.33 -15.31 -12.93
C ASP A 232 -8.33 -14.25 -12.43
N LYS A 233 -7.85 -13.35 -13.30
CA LYS A 233 -6.98 -12.24 -12.98
C LYS A 233 -7.74 -10.97 -12.60
N LEU A 234 -9.03 -10.88 -12.95
CA LEU A 234 -9.82 -9.68 -12.78
C LEU A 234 -10.22 -9.48 -11.29
N LYS A 235 -9.39 -8.76 -10.56
CA LYS A 235 -9.66 -8.39 -9.17
C LYS A 235 -9.80 -6.87 -9.07
N GLU A 236 -10.93 -6.40 -8.53
CA GLU A 236 -11.15 -4.98 -8.25
C GLU A 236 -10.09 -4.47 -7.28
N GLY A 237 -9.59 -3.26 -7.51
CA GLY A 237 -8.42 -2.70 -6.83
C GLY A 237 -7.07 -3.14 -7.41
N GLY A 238 -7.02 -4.19 -8.23
CA GLY A 238 -5.80 -4.68 -8.88
C GLY A 238 -5.23 -3.69 -9.88
N LEU A 239 -3.90 -3.73 -10.08
CA LEU A 239 -3.17 -2.91 -11.03
C LEU A 239 -2.79 -3.73 -12.24
N PHE A 240 -3.06 -3.20 -13.43
CA PHE A 240 -2.88 -3.93 -14.67
C PHE A 240 -2.29 -3.06 -15.78
N TYR A 241 -1.46 -3.71 -16.62
CA TYR A 241 -1.23 -3.27 -17.97
C TYR A 241 -2.33 -3.88 -18.84
N LEU A 242 -3.11 -3.02 -19.50
CA LEU A 242 -4.12 -3.42 -20.45
C LEU A 242 -3.68 -3.06 -21.85
N GLU A 243 -3.62 -4.05 -22.73
CA GLU A 243 -3.32 -3.86 -24.14
C GLU A 243 -4.58 -4.09 -24.98
N GLY A 244 -4.79 -3.25 -25.94
CA GLY A 244 -5.95 -3.37 -26.79
C GLY A 244 -5.98 -2.38 -27.94
N ARG A 245 -7.17 -2.24 -28.50
CA ARG A 245 -7.45 -1.22 -29.54
C ARG A 245 -8.52 -0.29 -29.05
N THR A 246 -8.27 1.00 -29.18
CA THR A 246 -9.23 2.04 -28.87
C THR A 246 -10.34 2.09 -29.92
N GLN A 247 -11.55 2.34 -29.50
CA GLN A 247 -12.73 2.45 -30.33
C GLN A 247 -13.67 3.48 -29.72
N GLU A 248 -14.49 4.12 -30.55
CA GLU A 248 -15.58 4.95 -30.08
C GLU A 248 -16.85 4.13 -29.92
N ARG A 249 -17.57 4.35 -28.83
CA ARG A 249 -18.90 3.81 -28.59
C ARG A 249 -19.74 4.88 -27.89
N ASP A 250 -20.89 5.18 -28.47
CA ASP A 250 -21.84 6.17 -27.93
C ASP A 250 -21.18 7.54 -27.62
N GLY A 251 -20.26 7.99 -28.48
CA GLY A 251 -19.50 9.23 -28.30
C GLY A 251 -18.41 9.20 -27.25
N ARG A 252 -18.07 8.02 -26.72
CA ARG A 252 -17.01 7.84 -25.71
C ARG A 252 -15.93 6.90 -26.20
N LEU A 253 -14.70 7.21 -25.82
CA LEU A 253 -13.57 6.34 -26.07
C LEU A 253 -13.66 5.13 -25.15
N GLN A 254 -13.46 3.92 -25.69
CA GLN A 254 -13.30 2.67 -24.96
C GLN A 254 -12.09 1.90 -25.48
N LEU A 255 -11.60 0.96 -24.67
CA LEU A 255 -10.55 0.02 -25.06
C LEU A 255 -11.16 -1.37 -25.28
N ILE A 256 -10.97 -1.94 -26.46
CA ILE A 256 -11.25 -3.35 -26.72
C ILE A 256 -10.02 -4.14 -26.33
N LEU A 257 -10.13 -4.91 -25.26
CA LEU A 257 -9.00 -5.60 -24.66
C LEU A 257 -8.54 -6.79 -25.51
N SER A 258 -7.24 -6.90 -25.70
CA SER A 258 -6.58 -8.08 -26.31
C SER A 258 -5.72 -8.84 -25.29
N ASN A 259 -5.11 -8.15 -24.33
CA ASN A 259 -4.24 -8.75 -23.32
C ASN A 259 -4.30 -7.99 -21.99
N ILE A 260 -4.09 -8.74 -20.89
CA ILE A 260 -3.97 -8.22 -19.53
C ILE A 260 -2.77 -8.82 -18.81
N GLU A 261 -1.99 -7.98 -18.18
CA GLU A 261 -0.86 -8.38 -17.34
C GLU A 261 -0.91 -7.60 -16.01
N GLU A 262 -0.74 -8.30 -14.88
CA GLU A 262 -0.69 -7.66 -13.58
C GLU A 262 0.55 -6.76 -13.46
N ALA A 263 0.36 -5.55 -12.94
CA ALA A 263 1.44 -4.64 -12.60
C ALA A 263 1.83 -4.81 -11.13
N SER A 264 3.15 -4.77 -10.85
CA SER A 264 3.67 -4.87 -9.49
C SER A 264 4.10 -3.51 -8.96
N THR A 265 3.82 -3.26 -7.69
CA THR A 265 4.37 -2.16 -6.90
C THR A 265 5.59 -2.59 -6.08
N GLU A 266 5.96 -3.86 -6.16
CA GLU A 266 7.08 -4.47 -5.45
C GLU A 266 8.18 -4.87 -6.43
N ARG A 267 9.40 -4.96 -5.92
CA ARG A 267 10.57 -5.50 -6.62
C ARG A 267 11.28 -6.49 -5.73
N PHE A 268 11.66 -7.62 -6.31
CA PHE A 268 12.48 -8.62 -5.63
C PHE A 268 13.97 -8.29 -5.84
N TRP A 269 14.60 -7.80 -4.78
CA TRP A 269 16.01 -7.41 -4.80
C TRP A 269 16.90 -8.57 -4.40
N ILE A 270 17.95 -8.76 -5.18
CA ILE A 270 19.01 -9.74 -4.93
C ILE A 270 20.34 -8.99 -4.85
N LEU A 271 21.06 -9.14 -3.76
CA LEU A 271 22.42 -8.63 -3.62
C LEU A 271 23.40 -9.78 -3.84
N LEU A 272 24.21 -9.68 -4.89
CA LEU A 272 25.30 -10.58 -5.22
C LEU A 272 26.65 -9.92 -4.97
N GLU A 273 27.67 -10.70 -4.66
CA GLU A 273 29.04 -10.21 -4.58
C GLU A 273 29.59 -9.85 -5.96
N ASN A 274 29.40 -10.75 -6.94
CA ASN A 274 29.85 -10.64 -8.32
C ASN A 274 28.99 -11.53 -9.24
N HIS A 275 29.36 -11.64 -10.54
CA HIS A 275 28.62 -12.39 -11.56
C HIS A 275 28.80 -13.91 -11.52
N ASN A 276 29.64 -14.46 -10.64
CA ASN A 276 29.99 -15.90 -10.65
C ASN A 276 28.78 -16.81 -10.40
N LYS A 277 27.74 -16.31 -9.74
CA LYS A 277 26.52 -17.05 -9.39
C LYS A 277 25.29 -16.79 -10.28
N ASP A 278 25.46 -15.98 -11.32
CA ASP A 278 24.34 -15.55 -12.18
C ASP A 278 23.57 -16.72 -12.79
N LEU A 279 24.27 -17.76 -13.23
CA LEU A 279 23.65 -18.95 -13.83
C LEU A 279 22.79 -19.70 -12.80
N GLU A 280 23.35 -19.95 -11.62
CA GLU A 280 22.66 -20.69 -10.54
C GLU A 280 21.43 -19.89 -10.03
N VAL A 281 21.59 -18.60 -9.84
CA VAL A 281 20.48 -17.68 -9.46
C VAL A 281 19.40 -17.69 -10.53
N SER A 282 19.76 -17.61 -11.81
CA SER A 282 18.78 -17.62 -12.91
C SER A 282 17.99 -18.92 -13.00
N GLN A 283 18.60 -20.05 -12.70
CA GLN A 283 17.91 -21.35 -12.65
C GLN A 283 16.89 -21.42 -11.52
N ILE A 284 17.21 -20.85 -10.36
CA ILE A 284 16.26 -20.78 -9.24
C ILE A 284 15.11 -19.82 -9.57
N LEU A 285 15.40 -18.61 -10.09
CA LEU A 285 14.36 -17.65 -10.48
C LEU A 285 13.36 -18.24 -11.49
N ALA A 286 13.83 -19.08 -12.41
CA ALA A 286 12.97 -19.73 -13.41
C ALA A 286 11.97 -20.72 -12.81
N LYS A 287 12.20 -21.24 -11.59
CA LYS A 287 11.27 -22.17 -10.90
C LYS A 287 10.07 -21.44 -10.28
N TYR A 288 10.20 -20.15 -10.02
CA TYR A 288 9.19 -19.36 -9.30
C TYR A 288 8.64 -18.19 -10.14
N PRO A 289 8.03 -18.48 -11.31
CA PRO A 289 7.54 -17.43 -12.19
C PRO A 289 6.39 -16.64 -11.53
N GLY A 290 6.34 -15.32 -11.78
CA GLY A 290 5.31 -14.43 -11.26
C GLY A 290 5.29 -13.08 -11.96
N HIS A 291 4.82 -12.05 -11.26
CA HIS A 291 4.69 -10.70 -11.81
C HIS A 291 5.64 -9.67 -11.17
N ILE A 292 6.35 -10.03 -10.10
CA ILE A 292 7.26 -9.14 -9.38
C ILE A 292 8.59 -9.03 -10.13
N PRO A 293 8.99 -7.83 -10.59
CA PRO A 293 10.28 -7.64 -11.26
C PRO A 293 11.47 -7.96 -10.35
N VAL A 294 12.49 -8.61 -10.89
CA VAL A 294 13.74 -8.93 -10.19
C VAL A 294 14.78 -7.85 -10.46
N VAL A 295 15.39 -7.34 -9.41
CA VAL A 295 16.50 -6.39 -9.46
C VAL A 295 17.72 -7.03 -8.82
N ILE A 296 18.81 -7.12 -9.56
CA ILE A 296 20.08 -7.68 -9.09
C ILE A 296 21.08 -6.55 -8.90
N ARG A 297 21.67 -6.47 -7.72
CA ARG A 297 22.77 -5.55 -7.42
C ARG A 297 24.03 -6.32 -7.10
N TYR A 298 25.13 -5.94 -7.72
CA TYR A 298 26.45 -6.50 -7.48
C TYR A 298 27.26 -5.59 -6.55
N GLN A 299 27.71 -6.13 -5.42
CA GLN A 299 28.42 -5.35 -4.41
C GLN A 299 29.78 -4.89 -4.90
N GLY A 300 30.52 -5.76 -5.61
CA GLY A 300 31.87 -5.46 -6.12
C GLY A 300 31.88 -4.36 -7.18
N SER A 301 31.07 -4.49 -8.23
CA SER A 301 30.98 -3.51 -9.34
C SER A 301 30.06 -2.33 -9.03
N LYS A 302 29.23 -2.41 -7.98
CA LYS A 302 28.13 -1.48 -7.67
C LYS A 302 27.06 -1.39 -8.77
N GLU A 303 27.10 -2.30 -9.73
CA GLU A 303 26.14 -2.38 -10.83
C GLU A 303 24.77 -2.81 -10.33
N THR A 304 23.71 -2.28 -10.94
CA THR A 304 22.33 -2.66 -10.66
C THR A 304 21.59 -2.94 -11.96
N ILE A 305 21.05 -4.16 -12.09
CA ILE A 305 20.36 -4.64 -13.29
C ILE A 305 18.92 -4.97 -12.94
N VAL A 306 17.96 -4.41 -13.68
CA VAL A 306 16.57 -4.86 -13.66
C VAL A 306 16.43 -5.99 -14.67
N SER A 307 16.08 -7.19 -14.20
CA SER A 307 15.90 -8.34 -15.08
C SER A 307 14.77 -8.11 -16.07
N GLN A 308 15.07 -8.19 -17.36
CA GLN A 308 14.08 -8.19 -18.43
C GLN A 308 13.45 -9.59 -18.62
N ARG A 309 14.12 -10.62 -18.15
CA ARG A 309 13.76 -12.04 -18.39
C ARG A 309 12.97 -12.66 -17.26
N TYR A 310 13.28 -12.32 -16.01
CA TYR A 310 12.70 -12.97 -14.85
C TYR A 310 11.82 -12.01 -14.07
N LYS A 311 10.59 -12.46 -13.82
CA LYS A 311 9.66 -11.94 -12.81
C LYS A 311 9.29 -13.11 -11.89
N VAL A 312 9.18 -12.88 -10.61
CA VAL A 312 8.96 -13.93 -9.61
C VAL A 312 7.63 -13.75 -8.87
N SER A 313 7.15 -14.82 -8.26
CA SER A 313 6.06 -14.80 -7.30
C SER A 313 6.58 -14.54 -5.88
N LYS A 314 5.74 -13.98 -5.01
CA LYS A 314 6.04 -13.87 -3.59
C LYS A 314 6.03 -15.28 -2.97
N ASN A 315 7.22 -15.81 -2.67
CA ASN A 315 7.38 -17.18 -2.17
C ASN A 315 8.59 -17.24 -1.22
N GLU A 316 8.37 -17.74 -0.01
CA GLU A 316 9.43 -17.92 0.98
C GLU A 316 10.49 -18.97 0.55
N GLU A 317 10.07 -20.00 -0.18
CA GLU A 317 11.01 -21.04 -0.69
C GLU A 317 12.02 -20.43 -1.65
N LEU A 318 11.61 -19.47 -2.50
CA LEU A 318 12.52 -18.73 -3.37
C LEU A 318 13.65 -18.08 -2.58
N SER A 319 13.31 -17.39 -1.49
CA SER A 319 14.30 -16.75 -0.64
C SER A 319 15.22 -17.75 0.05
N ARG A 320 14.69 -18.91 0.47
CA ARG A 320 15.46 -20.01 1.07
C ARG A 320 16.42 -20.67 0.07
N GLU A 321 15.96 -20.96 -1.16
CA GLU A 321 16.83 -21.54 -2.19
C GLU A 321 17.93 -20.56 -2.63
N LEU A 322 17.67 -19.26 -2.65
CA LEU A 322 18.66 -18.26 -3.00
C LEU A 322 19.67 -17.99 -1.87
N ALA A 323 19.30 -18.17 -0.62
CA ALA A 323 20.13 -17.81 0.55
C ALA A 323 21.58 -18.30 0.49
N PRO A 324 21.92 -19.54 0.03
CA PRO A 324 23.31 -19.98 -0.05
C PRO A 324 24.12 -19.36 -1.20
N LEU A 325 23.45 -18.68 -2.14
CA LEU A 325 24.07 -18.15 -3.36
C LEU A 325 24.25 -16.63 -3.33
N VAL A 326 23.48 -15.93 -2.48
CA VAL A 326 23.36 -14.48 -2.48
C VAL A 326 23.73 -13.89 -1.12
N LEU A 327 24.13 -12.64 -1.08
CA LEU A 327 24.43 -11.93 0.17
C LEU A 327 23.14 -11.53 0.90
N LYS A 328 22.10 -11.17 0.16
CA LYS A 328 20.80 -10.76 0.71
C LYS A 328 19.72 -10.81 -0.36
N THR A 329 18.49 -11.15 0.05
CA THR A 329 17.26 -10.91 -0.71
C THR A 329 16.34 -9.98 0.04
N VAL A 330 15.62 -9.10 -0.66
CA VAL A 330 14.64 -8.18 -0.07
C VAL A 330 13.49 -7.99 -1.05
N LEU A 331 12.25 -8.13 -0.59
CA LEU A 331 11.06 -7.73 -1.32
C LEU A 331 10.66 -6.33 -0.84
N ARG A 332 10.62 -5.37 -1.78
CA ARG A 332 10.26 -3.97 -1.49
C ARG A 332 9.43 -3.40 -2.60
#